data_2da02ac66de837f2304b65ac730b28ee
#
_entry.id   2da02ac66de837f2304b65ac730b28ee
#
_cell.length_a   1.000
_cell.length_b   1.000
_cell.length_c   1.000
_cell.angle_alpha   90.00
_cell.angle_beta   90.00
_cell.angle_gamma   90.00
#
_symmetry.space_group_name_H-M   'P 1'
#
loop_
_entity.id
_entity.type
_entity.pdbx_description
1 polymer ?
#
loop_
_entity_poly.entity_id
_entity_poly.type
_entity_poly.pdbx_seq_one_letter_code
_entity_poly.pdbx_strand_id
1 'polypeptide(L)'
;MYELIQAGERSWYVQCPAKIGIYQRNERDVYLIDSGSDKDAGRRVRKILDQQGWNLKGILNTHSHADHIGGNKYLQQQYGCKIFAEGIEAAFTEHPVLEPAFLYGGCPGKELRHKFLMASESRTAGFSDEEFPEEVEAVPLPGHSFDMVGYRLPDGTFFIADCVSSRETLEKYGIS
;
A
#
# COMPACT_ATOMS: atom_id res chain seq x y z
N MET A 1 15.35 -8.28 3.27
CA MET A 1 15.48 -7.84 4.70
C MET A 1 14.27 -6.98 4.99
N TYR A 2 13.73 -7.04 6.20
CA TYR A 2 12.64 -6.15 6.64
C TYR A 2 13.17 -5.35 7.83
N GLU A 3 13.54 -4.11 7.57
CA GLU A 3 14.14 -3.21 8.55
C GLU A 3 13.26 -1.98 8.69
N LEU A 4 13.00 -1.55 9.93
CA LEU A 4 12.25 -0.34 10.22
C LEU A 4 13.21 0.84 10.22
N ILE A 5 12.93 1.84 9.39
CA ILE A 5 13.78 3.03 9.23
C ILE A 5 12.91 4.27 9.46
N GLN A 6 13.39 5.19 10.28
CA GLN A 6 12.73 6.47 10.51
C GLN A 6 12.97 7.40 9.32
N ALA A 7 11.90 7.99 8.79
CA ALA A 7 11.93 8.93 7.68
C ALA A 7 11.74 10.39 8.13
N GLY A 8 10.91 10.62 9.13
CA GLY A 8 10.61 11.92 9.71
C GLY A 8 10.29 11.82 11.19
N GLU A 9 9.71 12.85 11.78
CA GLU A 9 9.41 12.87 13.23
C GLU A 9 8.37 11.81 13.59
N ARG A 10 7.34 11.62 12.75
CA ARG A 10 6.22 10.68 12.94
C ARG A 10 6.04 9.72 11.78
N SER A 11 7.04 9.62 10.93
CA SER A 11 7.02 8.78 9.73
C SER A 11 8.17 7.80 9.71
N TRP A 12 7.86 6.59 9.30
CA TRP A 12 8.76 5.46 9.20
C TRP A 12 8.52 4.74 7.89
N TYR A 13 9.44 3.90 7.48
CA TYR A 13 9.18 2.92 6.44
C TYR A 13 9.86 1.60 6.75
N VAL A 14 9.28 0.53 6.24
CA VAL A 14 9.88 -0.80 6.25
C VAL A 14 10.64 -0.98 4.95
N GLN A 15 11.96 -1.16 5.05
CA GLN A 15 12.81 -1.45 3.91
C GLN A 15 12.58 -2.89 3.44
N CYS A 16 11.86 -3.06 2.34
CA CYS A 16 11.52 -4.32 1.70
C CYS A 16 11.35 -4.08 0.18
N PRO A 17 11.11 -5.11 -0.65
CA PRO A 17 11.02 -4.91 -2.11
C PRO A 17 10.07 -3.81 -2.53
N ALA A 18 8.80 -3.88 -2.14
CA ALA A 18 7.89 -2.74 -2.21
C ALA A 18 7.84 -2.11 -0.81
N LYS A 19 8.40 -0.92 -0.65
CA LYS A 19 8.51 -0.25 0.64
C LYS A 19 7.13 0.02 1.24
N ILE A 20 7.00 -0.18 2.54
CA ILE A 20 5.76 0.05 3.28
C ILE A 20 5.98 1.25 4.19
N GLY A 21 5.22 2.31 4.00
CA GLY A 21 5.26 3.48 4.86
C GLY A 21 4.51 3.24 6.16
N ILE A 22 4.87 3.97 7.21
CA ILE A 22 4.16 3.98 8.50
C ILE A 22 4.02 5.44 8.94
N TYR A 23 2.79 5.84 9.19
CA TYR A 23 2.46 7.10 9.86
C TYR A 23 2.09 6.83 11.31
N GLN A 24 2.82 7.41 12.24
CA GLN A 24 2.53 7.33 13.67
C GLN A 24 1.68 8.54 14.08
N ARG A 25 0.36 8.30 14.25
CA ARG A 25 -0.60 9.34 14.63
C ARG A 25 -0.38 9.84 16.06
N ASN A 26 -0.11 8.89 16.96
CA ASN A 26 0.21 9.16 18.37
C ASN A 26 1.17 8.09 18.89
N GLU A 27 1.42 8.03 20.21
CA GLU A 27 2.38 7.08 20.81
C GLU A 27 2.12 5.61 20.42
N ARG A 28 0.87 5.23 20.16
CA ARG A 28 0.49 3.84 19.91
C ARG A 28 -0.19 3.60 18.58
N ASP A 29 -0.95 4.56 18.08
CA ASP A 29 -1.77 4.35 16.89
C ASP A 29 -1.02 4.71 15.63
N VAL A 30 -1.01 3.77 14.68
CA VAL A 30 -0.34 3.94 13.39
C VAL A 30 -1.26 3.61 12.22
N TYR A 31 -0.94 4.20 11.07
CA TYR A 31 -1.47 3.85 9.77
C TYR A 31 -0.34 3.33 8.90
N LEU A 32 -0.60 2.31 8.10
CA LEU A 32 0.33 1.90 7.05
C LEU A 32 0.05 2.68 5.76
N ILE A 33 1.09 2.95 5.01
CA ILE A 33 1.00 3.35 3.60
C ILE A 33 1.47 2.13 2.80
N ASP A 34 0.50 1.47 2.14
CA ASP A 34 0.63 0.17 1.51
C ASP A 34 0.91 -0.99 2.48
N SER A 35 0.94 -2.22 1.99
CA SER A 35 1.04 -3.43 2.83
C SER A 35 2.03 -4.47 2.34
N GLY A 36 2.71 -4.19 1.22
CA GLY A 36 3.72 -5.09 0.61
C GLY A 36 3.12 -6.18 -0.26
N SER A 37 4.00 -7.05 -0.75
CA SER A 37 3.74 -7.90 -1.91
C SER A 37 2.88 -9.14 -1.64
N ASP A 38 2.72 -9.55 -0.39
CA ASP A 38 1.97 -10.76 -0.07
C ASP A 38 1.65 -10.88 1.43
N LYS A 39 0.96 -11.96 1.78
CA LYS A 39 0.63 -12.30 3.17
C LYS A 39 1.86 -12.37 4.08
N ASP A 40 3.02 -12.78 3.57
CA ASP A 40 4.25 -12.89 4.37
C ASP A 40 4.85 -11.52 4.65
N ALA A 41 4.72 -10.57 3.72
CA ALA A 41 5.01 -9.15 3.97
C ALA A 41 4.12 -8.62 5.12
N GLY A 42 2.81 -8.86 5.06
CA GLY A 42 1.87 -8.49 6.12
C GLY A 42 2.23 -9.11 7.48
N ARG A 43 2.65 -10.38 7.54
CA ARG A 43 3.12 -11.04 8.79
C ARG A 43 4.36 -10.37 9.36
N ARG A 44 5.30 -9.97 8.51
CA ARG A 44 6.54 -9.31 8.92
C ARG A 44 6.26 -7.89 9.45
N VAL A 45 5.38 -7.16 8.76
CA VAL A 45 4.91 -5.85 9.24
C VAL A 45 4.23 -5.98 10.60
N ARG A 46 3.30 -6.93 10.75
CA ARG A 46 2.66 -7.19 12.05
C ARG A 46 3.69 -7.41 13.16
N LYS A 47 4.71 -8.24 12.92
CA LYS A 47 5.76 -8.48 13.90
C LYS A 47 6.51 -7.19 14.28
N ILE A 48 6.75 -6.29 13.32
CA ILE A 48 7.36 -4.98 13.59
C ILE A 48 6.44 -4.13 14.46
N LEU A 49 5.14 -4.05 14.11
CA LEU A 49 4.16 -3.30 14.90
C LEU A 49 4.08 -3.83 16.35
N ASP A 50 4.01 -5.15 16.52
CA ASP A 50 3.98 -5.80 17.84
C ASP A 50 5.24 -5.48 18.66
N GLN A 51 6.42 -5.47 18.04
CA GLN A 51 7.69 -5.13 18.68
C GLN A 51 7.77 -3.67 19.14
N GLN A 52 7.13 -2.76 18.41
CA GLN A 52 7.07 -1.33 18.76
C GLN A 52 5.91 -1.02 19.73
N GLY A 53 5.01 -1.95 19.99
CA GLY A 53 3.80 -1.73 20.76
C GLY A 53 2.79 -0.85 20.03
N TRP A 54 2.78 -0.86 18.70
CA TRP A 54 1.91 -0.06 17.86
C TRP A 54 0.62 -0.77 17.48
N ASN A 55 -0.49 -0.02 17.48
CA ASN A 55 -1.81 -0.47 17.07
C ASN A 55 -2.11 0.00 15.64
N LEU A 56 -2.35 -0.92 14.74
CA LEU A 56 -2.75 -0.59 13.36
C LEU A 56 -4.20 -0.12 13.33
N LYS A 57 -4.42 1.13 12.90
CA LYS A 57 -5.75 1.75 12.77
C LYS A 57 -6.30 1.64 11.35
N GLY A 58 -5.44 1.68 10.34
CA GLY A 58 -5.85 1.60 8.95
C GLY A 58 -4.67 1.42 8.00
N ILE A 59 -4.99 1.10 6.76
CA ILE A 59 -4.03 1.00 5.66
C ILE A 59 -4.45 2.01 4.59
N LEU A 60 -3.55 2.90 4.23
CA LEU A 60 -3.71 3.91 3.19
C LEU A 60 -3.06 3.35 1.92
N ASN A 61 -3.84 2.84 0.98
CA ASN A 61 -3.27 2.33 -0.26
C ASN A 61 -2.98 3.45 -1.25
N THR A 62 -1.79 3.45 -1.81
CA THR A 62 -1.41 4.39 -2.87
C THR A 62 -2.03 4.02 -4.20
N HIS A 63 -1.99 2.74 -4.54
CA HIS A 63 -2.59 2.15 -5.74
C HIS A 63 -2.76 0.62 -5.56
N SER A 64 -3.34 -0.04 -6.55
CA SER A 64 -3.84 -1.41 -6.42
C SER A 64 -2.92 -2.50 -6.94
N HIS A 65 -1.68 -2.20 -7.34
CA HIS A 65 -0.75 -3.24 -7.77
C HIS A 65 -0.44 -4.23 -6.64
N ALA A 66 -0.28 -5.50 -7.00
CA ALA A 66 -0.22 -6.62 -6.05
C ALA A 66 0.89 -6.50 -5.01
N ASP A 67 2.00 -5.85 -5.33
CA ASP A 67 3.13 -5.63 -4.43
C ASP A 67 2.92 -4.49 -3.43
N HIS A 68 1.85 -3.71 -3.59
CA HIS A 68 1.40 -2.67 -2.66
C HIS A 68 0.25 -3.12 -1.77
N ILE A 69 -0.65 -3.96 -2.28
CA ILE A 69 -1.86 -4.40 -1.56
C ILE A 69 -1.81 -5.86 -1.10
N GLY A 70 -0.73 -6.59 -1.33
CA GLY A 70 -0.61 -8.03 -1.09
C GLY A 70 -0.79 -8.44 0.38
N GLY A 71 -0.43 -7.59 1.33
CA GLY A 71 -0.62 -7.80 2.77
C GLY A 71 -1.99 -7.40 3.31
N ASN A 72 -2.80 -6.66 2.54
CA ASN A 72 -4.06 -6.06 2.94
C ASN A 72 -5.00 -7.04 3.65
N LYS A 73 -5.39 -8.10 2.96
CA LYS A 73 -6.33 -9.10 3.48
C LYS A 73 -5.89 -9.68 4.81
N TYR A 74 -4.61 -10.02 4.93
CA TYR A 74 -4.07 -10.57 6.17
C TYR A 74 -4.16 -9.56 7.31
N LEU A 75 -3.69 -8.33 7.10
CA LEU A 75 -3.69 -7.28 8.12
C LEU A 75 -5.12 -6.88 8.50
N GLN A 76 -6.02 -6.72 7.53
CA GLN A 76 -7.43 -6.45 7.78
C GLN A 76 -8.07 -7.52 8.67
N GLN A 77 -7.78 -8.80 8.42
CA GLN A 77 -8.28 -9.90 9.24
C GLN A 77 -7.68 -9.93 10.66
N GLN A 78 -6.42 -9.51 10.82
CA GLN A 78 -5.76 -9.55 12.13
C GLN A 78 -6.14 -8.39 13.04
N TYR A 79 -6.35 -7.20 12.47
CA TYR A 79 -6.60 -5.97 13.23
C TYR A 79 -8.04 -5.47 13.13
N GLY A 80 -8.85 -5.99 12.20
CA GLY A 80 -10.18 -5.45 11.91
C GLY A 80 -10.14 -4.03 11.35
N CYS A 81 -8.99 -3.58 10.86
CA CYS A 81 -8.80 -2.21 10.39
C CYS A 81 -9.38 -1.98 9.00
N LYS A 82 -9.68 -0.73 8.67
CA LYS A 82 -10.08 -0.31 7.33
C LYS A 82 -8.88 -0.18 6.40
N ILE A 83 -9.16 -0.36 5.11
CA ILE A 83 -8.22 -0.11 4.00
C ILE A 83 -8.81 1.02 3.19
N PHE A 84 -8.07 2.09 3.01
CA PHE A 84 -8.53 3.29 2.33
C PHE A 84 -7.99 3.32 0.91
N ALA A 85 -8.91 3.37 -0.06
CA ALA A 85 -8.65 3.53 -1.47
C ALA A 85 -9.90 4.12 -2.14
N GLU A 86 -9.74 4.80 -3.27
CA GLU A 86 -10.86 5.37 -4.02
C GLU A 86 -10.80 4.99 -5.51
N GLY A 87 -11.91 5.28 -6.20
CA GLY A 87 -12.00 5.17 -7.65
C GLY A 87 -11.69 3.79 -8.17
N ILE A 88 -10.90 3.75 -9.23
CA ILE A 88 -10.50 2.51 -9.90
C ILE A 88 -9.60 1.67 -9.00
N GLU A 89 -8.74 2.28 -8.18
CA GLU A 89 -7.86 1.56 -7.25
C GLU A 89 -8.65 0.77 -6.21
N ALA A 90 -9.75 1.32 -5.70
CA ALA A 90 -10.66 0.59 -4.81
C ALA A 90 -11.28 -0.63 -5.52
N ALA A 91 -11.76 -0.45 -6.76
CA ALA A 91 -12.35 -1.54 -7.53
C ALA A 91 -11.36 -2.68 -7.80
N PHE A 92 -10.11 -2.38 -8.15
CA PHE A 92 -9.06 -3.38 -8.36
C PHE A 92 -8.64 -4.06 -7.05
N THR A 93 -8.62 -3.33 -5.93
CA THR A 93 -8.31 -3.89 -4.60
C THR A 93 -9.40 -4.87 -4.13
N GLU A 94 -10.67 -4.56 -4.40
CA GLU A 94 -11.81 -5.43 -4.05
C GLU A 94 -11.99 -6.60 -5.03
N HIS A 95 -11.59 -6.39 -6.28
CA HIS A 95 -11.69 -7.38 -7.37
C HIS A 95 -10.34 -7.57 -8.08
N PRO A 96 -9.32 -8.16 -7.44
CA PRO A 96 -7.96 -8.21 -7.98
C PRO A 96 -7.82 -8.91 -9.33
N VAL A 97 -8.81 -9.69 -9.75
CA VAL A 97 -8.85 -10.29 -11.10
C VAL A 97 -8.93 -9.24 -12.21
N LEU A 98 -9.33 -8.00 -11.90
CA LEU A 98 -9.35 -6.89 -12.85
C LEU A 98 -7.95 -6.55 -13.37
N GLU A 99 -6.90 -6.69 -12.55
CA GLU A 99 -5.53 -6.40 -12.97
C GLU A 99 -5.08 -7.31 -14.13
N PRO A 100 -5.06 -8.65 -13.98
CA PRO A 100 -4.71 -9.51 -15.12
C PRO A 100 -5.75 -9.44 -16.26
N ALA A 101 -7.02 -9.14 -15.99
CA ALA A 101 -8.02 -8.94 -17.03
C ALA A 101 -7.76 -7.66 -17.85
N PHE A 102 -7.33 -6.59 -17.21
CA PHE A 102 -6.92 -5.34 -17.86
C PHE A 102 -5.68 -5.55 -18.74
N LEU A 103 -4.66 -6.23 -18.22
CA LEU A 103 -3.39 -6.43 -18.92
C LEU A 103 -3.48 -7.43 -20.10
N TYR A 104 -4.31 -8.47 -19.96
CA TYR A 104 -4.28 -9.63 -20.86
C TYR A 104 -5.65 -9.99 -21.48
N GLY A 105 -6.72 -9.29 -21.13
CA GLY A 105 -8.06 -9.52 -21.62
C GLY A 105 -8.99 -10.22 -20.61
N GLY A 106 -10.29 -10.15 -20.84
CA GLY A 106 -11.37 -10.39 -19.89
C GLY A 106 -11.45 -11.77 -19.20
N CYS A 107 -10.72 -12.78 -19.66
CA CYS A 107 -10.67 -14.11 -19.03
C CYS A 107 -9.23 -14.63 -18.96
N PRO A 108 -8.36 -14.03 -18.13
CA PRO A 108 -6.97 -14.46 -18.04
C PRO A 108 -6.85 -15.90 -17.51
N GLY A 109 -5.96 -16.69 -18.11
CA GLY A 109 -5.66 -18.06 -17.67
C GLY A 109 -5.04 -18.11 -16.26
N LYS A 110 -4.91 -19.31 -15.70
CA LYS A 110 -4.31 -19.49 -14.36
C LYS A 110 -2.88 -18.96 -14.26
N GLU A 111 -2.13 -19.07 -15.34
CA GLU A 111 -0.74 -18.63 -15.44
C GLU A 111 -0.59 -17.12 -15.25
N LEU A 112 -1.63 -16.36 -15.58
CA LEU A 112 -1.68 -14.90 -15.46
C LEU A 112 -2.37 -14.42 -14.16
N ARG A 113 -2.82 -15.34 -13.32
CA ARG A 113 -3.48 -15.06 -12.03
C ARG A 113 -2.60 -15.43 -10.83
N HIS A 114 -1.31 -15.18 -10.93
CA HIS A 114 -0.36 -15.44 -9.86
C HIS A 114 -0.16 -14.22 -8.95
N LYS A 115 0.44 -14.43 -7.80
CA LYS A 115 0.59 -13.44 -6.73
C LYS A 115 1.35 -12.14 -7.10
N PHE A 116 2.09 -12.11 -8.19
CA PHE A 116 2.76 -10.90 -8.67
C PHE A 116 1.85 -9.99 -9.51
N LEU A 117 0.69 -10.51 -9.95
CA LEU A 117 -0.31 -9.76 -10.70
C LEU A 117 -1.64 -9.65 -9.95
N MET A 118 -1.87 -10.50 -8.95
CA MET A 118 -3.16 -10.57 -8.30
C MET A 118 -3.00 -10.79 -6.80
N ALA A 119 -3.28 -9.77 -6.01
CA ALA A 119 -3.37 -9.89 -4.57
C ALA A 119 -4.64 -10.67 -4.15
N SER A 120 -4.80 -10.91 -2.86
CA SER A 120 -6.07 -11.40 -2.32
C SER A 120 -7.04 -10.23 -2.14
N GLU A 121 -8.29 -10.40 -2.56
CA GLU A 121 -9.36 -9.42 -2.38
C GLU A 121 -9.43 -8.88 -0.93
N SER A 122 -9.65 -7.60 -0.78
CA SER A 122 -9.86 -6.96 0.51
C SER A 122 -10.89 -5.84 0.38
N ARG A 123 -11.60 -5.53 1.47
CA ARG A 123 -12.64 -4.50 1.45
C ARG A 123 -12.02 -3.14 1.66
N THR A 124 -12.45 -2.16 0.88
CA THR A 124 -11.99 -0.78 0.97
C THR A 124 -13.04 0.15 1.58
N ALA A 125 -12.59 1.30 2.03
CA ALA A 125 -13.36 2.47 2.41
C ALA A 125 -12.81 3.70 1.66
N GLY A 126 -13.65 4.68 1.37
CA GLY A 126 -13.22 5.92 0.73
C GLY A 126 -12.54 6.88 1.70
N PHE A 127 -11.89 7.92 1.18
CA PHE A 127 -11.20 8.94 1.99
C PHE A 127 -12.16 9.85 2.77
N SER A 128 -13.46 9.83 2.46
CA SER A 128 -14.50 10.51 3.21
C SER A 128 -14.98 9.75 4.47
N ASP A 129 -14.48 8.54 4.70
CA ASP A 129 -14.82 7.75 5.88
C ASP A 129 -14.25 8.39 7.15
N GLU A 130 -15.01 8.36 8.24
CA GLU A 130 -14.67 9.00 9.52
C GLU A 130 -13.38 8.46 10.19
N GLU A 131 -12.94 7.26 9.83
CA GLU A 131 -11.70 6.66 10.34
C GLU A 131 -10.47 7.01 9.47
N PHE A 132 -10.66 7.69 8.33
CA PHE A 132 -9.54 8.22 7.57
C PHE A 132 -8.83 9.30 8.39
N PRO A 133 -7.49 9.30 8.50
CA PRO A 133 -6.77 10.29 9.29
C PRO A 133 -6.84 11.67 8.62
N GLU A 134 -7.70 12.57 9.16
CA GLU A 134 -7.98 13.90 8.58
C GLU A 134 -6.75 14.79 8.39
N GLU A 135 -5.71 14.52 9.18
CA GLU A 135 -4.44 15.24 9.11
C GLU A 135 -3.51 14.76 7.99
N VAL A 136 -3.85 13.67 7.29
CA VAL A 136 -3.08 13.13 6.16
C VAL A 136 -3.72 13.58 4.84
N GLU A 137 -2.93 14.21 3.99
CA GLU A 137 -3.38 14.66 2.67
C GLU A 137 -3.15 13.56 1.62
N ALA A 138 -4.24 13.09 0.99
CA ALA A 138 -4.17 12.24 -0.20
C ALA A 138 -3.99 13.14 -1.44
N VAL A 139 -2.83 13.07 -2.06
CA VAL A 139 -2.45 13.89 -3.23
C VAL A 139 -2.58 13.04 -4.50
N PRO A 140 -3.41 13.39 -5.48
CA PRO A 140 -3.52 12.65 -6.74
C PRO A 140 -2.19 12.63 -7.50
N LEU A 141 -1.75 11.44 -7.90
CA LEU A 141 -0.53 11.18 -8.66
C LEU A 141 -0.80 10.18 -9.81
N PRO A 142 -1.79 10.43 -10.68
CA PRO A 142 -2.11 9.50 -11.76
C PRO A 142 -0.96 9.38 -12.75
N GLY A 143 -0.81 8.21 -13.37
CA GLY A 143 0.20 7.96 -14.40
C GLY A 143 0.75 6.54 -14.36
N HIS A 144 1.33 6.11 -13.26
CA HIS A 144 1.74 4.72 -13.04
C HIS A 144 0.53 3.80 -12.88
N SER A 145 -0.50 4.26 -12.17
CA SER A 145 -1.82 3.65 -12.09
C SER A 145 -2.90 4.73 -12.30
N PHE A 146 -4.17 4.35 -12.41
CA PHE A 146 -5.27 5.22 -12.85
C PHE A 146 -5.56 6.36 -11.85
N ASP A 147 -5.93 6.00 -10.62
CA ASP A 147 -6.29 6.93 -9.56
C ASP A 147 -5.26 6.88 -8.42
N MET A 148 -4.01 6.60 -8.76
CA MET A 148 -2.91 6.55 -7.78
C MET A 148 -2.82 7.84 -6.98
N VAL A 149 -2.58 7.70 -5.68
CA VAL A 149 -2.34 8.82 -4.76
C VAL A 149 -1.01 8.67 -4.04
N GLY A 150 -0.44 9.80 -3.65
CA GLY A 150 0.60 9.86 -2.62
C GLY A 150 0.02 10.40 -1.33
N TYR A 151 0.67 10.13 -0.20
CA TYR A 151 0.23 10.60 1.11
C TYR A 151 1.25 11.56 1.70
N ARG A 152 0.82 12.83 1.90
CA ARG A 152 1.61 13.84 2.60
C ARG A 152 1.24 13.83 4.08
N LEU A 153 2.23 13.63 4.93
CA LEU A 153 2.07 13.55 6.37
C LEU A 153 2.31 14.88 7.06
N PRO A 154 1.78 15.09 8.28
CA PRO A 154 1.94 16.35 9.02
C PRO A 154 3.38 16.76 9.31
N ASP A 155 4.32 15.81 9.36
CA ASP A 155 5.76 16.08 9.56
C ASP A 155 6.50 16.46 8.26
N GLY A 156 5.77 16.62 7.14
CA GLY A 156 6.32 16.97 5.84
C GLY A 156 6.80 15.78 5.01
N THR A 157 6.80 14.56 5.55
CA THR A 157 7.13 13.36 4.76
C THR A 157 6.05 13.11 3.71
N PHE A 158 6.49 12.79 2.49
CA PHE A 158 5.58 12.51 1.38
C PHE A 158 5.88 11.14 0.77
N PHE A 159 4.96 10.21 0.96
CA PHE A 159 5.01 8.87 0.35
C PHE A 159 4.38 8.94 -1.03
N ILE A 160 5.17 8.74 -2.07
CA ILE A 160 4.76 8.91 -3.48
C ILE A 160 4.73 7.59 -4.27
N ALA A 161 4.96 6.48 -3.58
CA ALA A 161 4.97 5.13 -4.16
C ALA A 161 5.76 5.08 -5.49
N ASP A 162 5.15 4.55 -6.55
CA ASP A 162 5.78 4.31 -7.85
C ASP A 162 5.66 5.51 -8.83
N CYS A 163 5.31 6.69 -8.30
CA CYS A 163 5.27 7.93 -9.09
C CYS A 163 6.62 8.27 -9.72
N VAL A 164 7.74 7.92 -9.05
CA VAL A 164 9.10 8.11 -9.55
C VAL A 164 9.95 6.87 -9.32
N SER A 165 10.88 6.64 -10.22
CA SER A 165 11.90 5.60 -10.10
C SER A 165 13.30 6.20 -10.10
N SER A 166 14.25 5.52 -9.45
CA SER A 166 15.65 5.95 -9.51
C SER A 166 16.17 5.83 -10.94
N ARG A 167 17.15 6.69 -11.29
CA ARG A 167 17.84 6.59 -12.58
C ARG A 167 18.39 5.18 -12.84
N GLU A 168 19.00 4.55 -11.82
CA GLU A 168 19.52 3.19 -11.90
C GLU A 168 18.43 2.18 -12.26
N THR A 169 17.23 2.31 -11.68
CA THR A 169 16.08 1.46 -12.01
C THR A 169 15.63 1.67 -13.45
N LEU A 170 15.50 2.92 -13.88
CA LEU A 170 15.11 3.24 -15.26
C LEU A 170 16.11 2.68 -16.28
N GLU A 171 17.40 2.90 -16.06
CA GLU A 171 18.47 2.37 -16.93
C GLU A 171 18.46 0.83 -16.98
N LYS A 172 18.29 0.17 -15.83
CA LYS A 172 18.22 -1.30 -15.73
C LYS A 172 17.08 -1.90 -16.55
N TYR A 173 15.93 -1.23 -16.61
CA TYR A 173 14.76 -1.70 -17.34
C TYR A 173 14.59 -1.06 -18.73
N GLY A 174 15.56 -0.24 -19.17
CA GLY A 174 15.55 0.40 -20.49
C GLY A 174 14.41 1.42 -20.66
N ILE A 175 13.99 2.03 -19.57
CA ILE A 175 12.96 3.08 -19.55
C ILE A 175 13.69 4.43 -19.60
N SER A 176 13.38 5.25 -20.59
CA SER A 176 14.00 6.58 -20.82
C SER A 176 13.01 7.70 -20.61
#